data_4821f71d593d753a538d0f1c6a04afd0
#
_entry.id   4821f71d593d753a538d0f1c6a04afd0
#
_cell.length_a   1.000
_cell.length_b   1.000
_cell.length_c   1.000
_cell.angle_alpha   90.00
_cell.angle_beta   90.00
_cell.angle_gamma   90.00
#
_symmetry.space_group_name_H-M   'P 1'
#
loop_
_entity.id
_entity.type
_entity.pdbx_description
1 polymer ?
#
loop_
_entity_poly.entity_id
_entity_poly.type
_entity_poly.pdbx_seq_one_letter_code
_entity_poly.pdbx_strand_id
1 'polypeptide(L)'
;MFEILEKKVWLAEEPRIVEFLVKAPDIARAHHAGQFVIVIPVEGGERIPLTIADSDAKAGTISLVFQEVGASTMLLGRLEKGQKIPHVAGPLGKPTHIEKFDGAVVCVGGGIGIAPIHPIAKAMKAAGNHVISILGARSKNLMIYEDRMKLASSEIRITTDDGSYGKKGFVTDELKGIIEGGTKIGCAVVIGPPIMMKFTCKVTEPYKI
;
A
#
# COMPACT_ATOMS: atom_id res chain seq x y z
N MET A 1 19.61 -14.55 6.08
CA MET A 1 19.68 -13.10 6.42
C MET A 1 19.39 -12.28 5.17
N PHE A 2 18.60 -11.22 5.30
CA PHE A 2 18.04 -10.45 4.19
C PHE A 2 18.66 -9.05 4.19
N GLU A 3 19.44 -8.73 3.17
CA GLU A 3 20.15 -7.46 3.08
C GLU A 3 19.23 -6.31 2.68
N ILE A 4 19.35 -5.17 3.37
CA ILE A 4 18.70 -3.91 3.04
C ILE A 4 19.54 -3.21 1.98
N LEU A 5 19.04 -3.19 0.75
CA LEU A 5 19.71 -2.55 -0.39
C LEU A 5 19.54 -1.03 -0.39
N GLU A 6 18.36 -0.57 0.06
CA GLU A 6 18.03 0.84 0.18
C GLU A 6 17.13 1.08 1.38
N LYS A 7 17.28 2.25 1.99
CA LYS A 7 16.40 2.78 3.04
C LYS A 7 15.92 4.15 2.60
N LYS A 8 14.62 4.36 2.61
CA LYS A 8 13.97 5.65 2.35
C LYS A 8 13.11 6.04 3.54
N VAL A 9 13.26 7.26 4.00
CA VAL A 9 12.37 7.86 5.01
C VAL A 9 11.36 8.74 4.26
N TRP A 10 10.10 8.33 4.28
CA TRP A 10 9.02 9.09 3.65
C TRP A 10 8.49 10.21 4.55
N LEU A 11 8.45 9.94 5.85
CA LEU A 11 8.08 10.90 6.89
C LEU A 11 9.11 10.79 8.00
N ALA A 12 9.78 11.92 8.31
CA ALA A 12 10.78 11.99 9.37
C ALA A 12 10.18 12.30 10.75
N GLU A 13 9.00 12.92 10.79
CA GLU A 13 8.24 13.20 12.01
C GLU A 13 7.57 11.93 12.55
N GLU A 14 7.33 11.88 13.86
CA GLU A 14 6.68 10.72 14.47
C GLU A 14 5.17 10.68 14.19
N PRO A 15 4.63 9.49 13.87
CA PRO A 15 5.35 8.23 13.65
C PRO A 15 6.06 8.20 12.29
N ARG A 16 7.37 7.93 12.30
CA ARG A 16 8.17 7.86 11.06
C ARG A 16 7.64 6.79 10.13
N ILE A 17 7.66 7.08 8.82
CA ILE A 17 7.36 6.11 7.76
C ILE A 17 8.65 5.78 7.04
N VAL A 18 9.02 4.51 7.07
CA VAL A 18 10.25 4.00 6.49
C VAL A 18 9.93 2.95 5.43
N GLU A 19 10.69 2.98 4.34
CA GLU A 19 10.68 1.95 3.31
C GLU A 19 12.06 1.30 3.24
N PHE A 20 12.08 -0.02 3.20
CA PHE A 20 13.26 -0.82 2.87
C PHE A 20 13.08 -1.51 1.54
N LEU A 21 14.10 -1.42 0.68
CA LEU A 21 14.28 -2.34 -0.43
C LEU A 21 15.16 -3.49 0.05
N VAL A 22 14.61 -4.69 0.08
CA VAL A 22 15.25 -5.87 0.68
C VAL A 22 15.57 -6.91 -0.38
N LYS A 23 16.79 -7.48 -0.35
CA LYS A 23 17.17 -8.60 -1.19
C LYS A 23 16.51 -9.89 -0.69
N ALA A 24 15.57 -10.41 -1.44
CA ALA A 24 14.77 -11.58 -1.10
C ALA A 24 14.29 -12.31 -2.38
N PRO A 25 15.20 -12.94 -3.16
CA PRO A 25 14.89 -13.43 -4.51
C PRO A 25 13.80 -14.49 -4.53
N ASP A 26 13.75 -15.40 -3.57
CA ASP A 26 12.73 -16.45 -3.53
C ASP A 26 11.34 -15.88 -3.21
N ILE A 27 11.30 -14.92 -2.27
CA ILE A 27 10.06 -14.22 -1.93
C ILE A 27 9.59 -13.38 -3.12
N ALA A 28 10.50 -12.64 -3.77
CA ALA A 28 10.16 -11.79 -4.90
C ALA A 28 9.59 -12.57 -6.09
N ARG A 29 10.12 -13.78 -6.38
CA ARG A 29 9.62 -14.66 -7.45
C ARG A 29 8.24 -15.26 -7.14
N ALA A 30 7.98 -15.56 -5.87
CA ALA A 30 6.74 -16.21 -5.44
C ALA A 30 5.64 -15.23 -5.03
N HIS A 31 5.95 -13.93 -4.94
CA HIS A 31 5.02 -12.90 -4.47
C HIS A 31 3.89 -12.65 -5.47
N HIS A 32 2.68 -12.58 -4.93
CA HIS A 32 1.47 -12.08 -5.60
C HIS A 32 0.87 -10.91 -4.81
N ALA A 33 0.22 -9.97 -5.51
CA ALA A 33 -0.35 -8.77 -4.90
C ALA A 33 -1.28 -9.08 -3.71
N GLY A 34 -1.14 -8.31 -2.63
CA GLY A 34 -1.91 -8.49 -1.40
C GLY A 34 -1.27 -9.41 -0.35
N GLN A 35 -0.16 -10.07 -0.68
CA GLN A 35 0.57 -10.91 0.27
C GLN A 35 1.51 -10.09 1.17
N PHE A 36 1.95 -10.71 2.26
CA PHE A 36 2.80 -10.12 3.28
C PHE A 36 3.97 -11.04 3.65
N VAL A 37 4.88 -10.53 4.44
CA VAL A 37 5.95 -11.30 5.09
C VAL A 37 5.88 -11.15 6.60
N ILE A 38 6.40 -12.13 7.32
CA ILE A 38 6.73 -11.99 8.75
C ILE A 38 8.19 -11.60 8.85
N VAL A 39 8.44 -10.50 9.53
CA VAL A 39 9.80 -9.98 9.78
C VAL A 39 10.13 -10.12 11.26
N ILE A 40 11.35 -10.56 11.56
CA ILE A 40 11.93 -10.56 12.91
C ILE A 40 13.16 -9.63 12.85
N PRO A 41 13.09 -8.44 13.46
CA PRO A 41 14.14 -7.41 13.31
C PRO A 41 15.44 -7.70 14.04
N VAL A 42 15.39 -8.50 15.10
CA VAL A 42 16.54 -8.93 15.91
C VAL A 42 16.36 -10.38 16.31
N GLU A 43 17.46 -11.10 16.57
CA GLU A 43 17.39 -12.49 17.04
C GLU A 43 16.55 -12.61 18.31
N GLY A 44 15.62 -13.56 18.34
CA GLY A 44 14.67 -13.75 19.44
C GLY A 44 13.60 -12.66 19.58
N GLY A 45 13.53 -11.71 18.62
CA GLY A 45 12.55 -10.64 18.62
C GLY A 45 11.14 -11.08 18.21
N GLU A 46 10.20 -10.14 18.30
CA GLU A 46 8.82 -10.36 17.90
C GLU A 46 8.67 -10.55 16.39
N ARG A 47 7.65 -11.29 16.02
CA ARG A 47 7.23 -11.50 14.64
C ARG A 47 6.25 -10.42 14.24
N ILE A 48 6.62 -9.57 13.28
CA ILE A 48 5.76 -8.51 12.77
C ILE A 48 5.34 -8.78 11.33
N PRO A 49 4.04 -8.74 11.01
CA PRO A 49 3.56 -8.86 9.64
C PRO A 49 3.73 -7.53 8.91
N LEU A 50 4.35 -7.57 7.73
CA LEU A 50 4.48 -6.41 6.85
C LEU A 50 4.04 -6.78 5.45
N THR A 51 3.12 -6.01 4.88
CA THR A 51 2.69 -6.19 3.50
C THR A 51 3.85 -5.91 2.54
N ILE A 52 3.99 -6.74 1.52
CA ILE A 52 4.94 -6.50 0.43
C ILE A 52 4.36 -5.38 -0.44
N ALA A 53 4.94 -4.18 -0.36
CA ALA A 53 4.45 -2.98 -1.06
C ALA A 53 4.85 -2.94 -2.55
N ASP A 54 5.90 -3.64 -2.93
CA ASP A 54 6.32 -3.90 -4.31
C ASP A 54 7.29 -5.07 -4.36
N SER A 55 7.46 -5.68 -5.53
CA SER A 55 8.45 -6.72 -5.77
C SER A 55 8.98 -6.67 -7.20
N ASP A 56 10.24 -7.02 -7.36
CA ASP A 56 10.87 -7.25 -8.65
C ASP A 56 11.50 -8.65 -8.67
N ALA A 57 10.85 -9.56 -9.39
CA ALA A 57 11.32 -10.94 -9.50
C ALA A 57 12.67 -11.07 -10.24
N LYS A 58 13.00 -10.14 -11.17
CA LYS A 58 14.26 -10.13 -11.91
C LYS A 58 15.41 -9.61 -11.05
N ALA A 59 15.18 -8.51 -10.34
CA ALA A 59 16.15 -7.96 -9.40
C ALA A 59 16.24 -8.81 -8.11
N GLY A 60 15.22 -9.62 -7.80
CA GLY A 60 15.15 -10.43 -6.59
C GLY A 60 14.92 -9.58 -5.35
N THR A 61 14.09 -8.55 -5.44
CA THR A 61 13.88 -7.58 -4.37
C THR A 61 12.41 -7.44 -3.98
N ILE A 62 12.17 -7.08 -2.73
CA ILE A 62 10.85 -6.69 -2.20
C ILE A 62 10.95 -5.35 -1.49
N SER A 63 9.89 -4.54 -1.57
CA SER A 63 9.74 -3.30 -0.79
C SER A 63 8.85 -3.53 0.42
N LEU A 64 9.33 -3.13 1.59
CA LEU A 64 8.60 -3.16 2.86
C LEU A 64 8.43 -1.75 3.39
N VAL A 65 7.19 -1.31 3.58
CA VAL A 65 6.87 0.01 4.12
C VAL A 65 6.19 -0.15 5.48
N PHE A 66 6.69 0.55 6.47
CA PHE A 66 6.18 0.45 7.84
C PHE A 66 6.27 1.78 8.58
N GLN A 67 5.42 1.91 9.61
CA GLN A 67 5.48 3.01 10.57
C GLN A 67 6.18 2.56 11.84
N GLU A 68 7.01 3.42 12.40
CA GLU A 68 7.67 3.21 13.69
C GLU A 68 6.69 3.55 14.84
N VAL A 69 5.73 2.65 15.10
CA VAL A 69 4.67 2.85 16.11
C VAL A 69 4.81 1.96 17.36
N GLY A 70 5.75 1.02 17.35
CA GLY A 70 5.99 0.09 18.46
C GLY A 70 7.45 -0.36 18.53
N ALA A 71 7.82 -1.01 19.61
CA ALA A 71 9.22 -1.41 19.89
C ALA A 71 9.86 -2.14 18.70
N SER A 72 9.17 -3.13 18.13
CA SER A 72 9.71 -3.96 17.05
C SER A 72 9.86 -3.19 15.73
N THR A 73 8.92 -2.28 15.39
CA THR A 73 9.04 -1.43 14.20
C THR A 73 10.10 -0.34 14.38
N MET A 74 10.29 0.17 15.61
CA MET A 74 11.39 1.08 15.94
C MET A 74 12.75 0.38 15.83
N LEU A 75 12.88 -0.88 16.30
CA LEU A 75 14.09 -1.67 16.14
C LEU A 75 14.39 -1.94 14.66
N LEU A 76 13.37 -2.29 13.88
CA LEU A 76 13.51 -2.47 12.43
C LEU A 76 13.97 -1.16 11.77
N GLY A 77 13.36 -0.03 12.10
CA GLY A 77 13.69 1.26 11.54
C GLY A 77 15.10 1.79 11.87
N ARG A 78 15.79 1.24 12.88
CA ARG A 78 17.17 1.55 13.19
C ARG A 78 18.18 0.90 12.23
N LEU A 79 17.74 -0.13 11.50
CA LEU A 79 18.60 -0.77 10.50
C LEU A 79 18.86 0.18 9.34
N GLU A 80 20.07 0.13 8.79
CA GLU A 80 20.54 0.97 7.70
C GLU A 80 20.85 0.15 6.44
N LYS A 81 21.00 0.83 5.32
CA LYS A 81 21.48 0.23 4.07
C LYS A 81 22.74 -0.59 4.28
N GLY A 82 22.79 -1.80 3.72
CA GLY A 82 23.88 -2.77 3.86
C GLY A 82 23.76 -3.64 5.10
N GLN A 83 22.91 -3.30 6.06
CA GLN A 83 22.62 -4.19 7.20
C GLN A 83 21.61 -5.27 6.80
N LYS A 84 21.48 -6.28 7.65
CA LYS A 84 20.66 -7.46 7.36
C LYS A 84 19.56 -7.64 8.38
N ILE A 85 18.36 -7.91 7.89
CA ILE A 85 17.26 -8.40 8.69
C ILE A 85 17.51 -9.90 8.95
N PRO A 86 17.52 -10.36 10.21
CA PRO A 86 17.81 -11.77 10.53
C PRO A 86 16.86 -12.74 9.84
N HIS A 87 15.55 -12.50 9.97
CA HIS A 87 14.53 -13.40 9.43
C HIS A 87 13.43 -12.63 8.70
N VAL A 88 13.13 -13.09 7.49
CA VAL A 88 11.96 -12.72 6.71
C VAL A 88 11.33 -14.00 6.17
N ALA A 89 10.10 -14.30 6.54
CA ALA A 89 9.38 -15.48 6.09
C ALA A 89 8.21 -15.06 5.20
N GLY A 90 8.12 -15.66 4.02
CA GLY A 90 7.03 -15.37 3.07
C GLY A 90 7.34 -15.83 1.63
N PRO A 91 6.50 -15.46 0.66
CA PRO A 91 5.27 -14.68 0.86
C PRO A 91 4.21 -15.49 1.61
N LEU A 92 3.42 -14.80 2.43
CA LEU A 92 2.35 -15.38 3.24
C LEU A 92 1.02 -14.71 2.90
N GLY A 93 -0.06 -15.34 3.32
CA GLY A 93 -1.41 -14.86 3.08
C GLY A 93 -1.95 -15.26 1.71
N LYS A 94 -3.26 -15.10 1.56
CA LYS A 94 -3.95 -15.36 0.31
C LYS A 94 -3.80 -14.16 -0.62
N PRO A 95 -3.38 -14.35 -1.88
CA PRO A 95 -3.31 -13.28 -2.87
C PRO A 95 -4.67 -12.60 -3.07
N THR A 96 -4.65 -11.32 -3.39
CA THR A 96 -5.85 -10.63 -3.88
C THR A 96 -6.28 -11.27 -5.21
N HIS A 97 -7.58 -11.50 -5.36
CA HIS A 97 -8.14 -11.98 -6.62
C HIS A 97 -7.99 -10.90 -7.70
N ILE A 98 -7.24 -11.22 -8.75
CA ILE A 98 -6.96 -10.33 -9.87
C ILE A 98 -7.60 -10.90 -11.13
N GLU A 99 -8.57 -10.17 -11.65
CA GLU A 99 -9.24 -10.50 -12.92
C GLU A 99 -9.65 -9.22 -13.65
N LYS A 100 -10.15 -9.36 -14.85
CA LYS A 100 -10.77 -8.23 -15.55
C LYS A 100 -12.24 -8.12 -15.13
N PHE A 101 -12.58 -6.98 -14.54
CA PHE A 101 -13.92 -6.64 -14.09
C PHE A 101 -14.72 -5.92 -15.18
N ASP A 102 -16.04 -6.06 -15.13
CA ASP A 102 -16.98 -5.29 -15.96
C ASP A 102 -17.24 -3.92 -15.30
N GLY A 103 -16.35 -2.98 -15.59
CA GLY A 103 -16.34 -1.63 -15.01
C GLY A 103 -14.95 -1.24 -14.53
N ALA A 104 -14.83 -0.06 -13.95
CA ALA A 104 -13.60 0.42 -13.35
C ALA A 104 -13.29 -0.34 -12.06
N VAL A 105 -12.00 -0.50 -11.76
CA VAL A 105 -11.52 -0.94 -10.45
C VAL A 105 -11.10 0.29 -9.66
N VAL A 106 -11.71 0.51 -8.50
CA VAL A 106 -11.36 1.64 -7.63
C VAL A 106 -10.47 1.14 -6.49
N CYS A 107 -9.24 1.66 -6.42
CA CYS A 107 -8.27 1.37 -5.38
C CYS A 107 -8.18 2.55 -4.40
N VAL A 108 -8.64 2.39 -3.16
CA VAL A 108 -8.65 3.45 -2.15
C VAL A 108 -7.56 3.21 -1.13
N GLY A 109 -6.57 4.10 -1.05
CA GLY A 109 -5.47 4.04 -0.11
C GLY A 109 -5.47 5.23 0.86
N GLY A 110 -5.41 4.98 2.18
CA GLY A 110 -5.33 6.04 3.19
C GLY A 110 -4.08 5.96 4.06
N GLY A 111 -3.32 7.05 4.13
CA GLY A 111 -2.08 7.12 4.89
C GLY A 111 -1.08 6.06 4.45
N ILE A 112 -0.54 5.28 5.40
CA ILE A 112 0.37 4.17 5.07
C ILE A 112 -0.29 3.10 4.19
N GLY A 113 -1.63 2.99 4.19
CA GLY A 113 -2.38 2.06 3.36
C GLY A 113 -2.20 2.27 1.84
N ILE A 114 -1.62 3.41 1.43
CA ILE A 114 -1.25 3.66 0.03
C ILE A 114 -0.15 2.71 -0.43
N ALA A 115 0.78 2.32 0.44
CA ALA A 115 1.85 1.39 0.07
C ALA A 115 1.32 -0.04 -0.22
N PRO A 116 0.51 -0.68 0.63
CA PRO A 116 -0.04 -2.00 0.34
C PRO A 116 -1.07 -2.03 -0.80
N ILE A 117 -1.78 -0.92 -1.12
CA ILE A 117 -2.69 -0.88 -2.27
C ILE A 117 -1.95 -0.84 -3.61
N HIS A 118 -0.70 -0.35 -3.63
CA HIS A 118 0.10 -0.20 -4.85
C HIS A 118 0.26 -1.50 -5.66
N PRO A 119 0.71 -2.64 -5.10
CA PRO A 119 0.85 -3.88 -5.88
C PRO A 119 -0.49 -4.39 -6.42
N ILE A 120 -1.59 -4.12 -5.71
CA ILE A 120 -2.94 -4.50 -6.15
C ILE A 120 -3.35 -3.65 -7.35
N ALA A 121 -3.21 -2.33 -7.28
CA ALA A 121 -3.50 -1.43 -8.39
C ALA A 121 -2.68 -1.77 -9.64
N LYS A 122 -1.36 -2.03 -9.46
CA LYS A 122 -0.44 -2.46 -10.51
C LYS A 122 -0.90 -3.77 -11.18
N ALA A 123 -1.28 -4.78 -10.39
CA ALA A 123 -1.76 -6.05 -10.90
C ALA A 123 -3.13 -5.92 -11.61
N MET A 124 -4.06 -5.14 -11.05
CA MET A 124 -5.36 -4.88 -11.67
C MET A 124 -5.21 -4.17 -13.02
N LYS A 125 -4.32 -3.18 -13.11
CA LYS A 125 -4.02 -2.48 -14.37
C LYS A 125 -3.39 -3.44 -15.40
N ALA A 126 -2.46 -4.29 -14.97
CA ALA A 126 -1.84 -5.29 -15.84
C ALA A 126 -2.85 -6.32 -16.37
N ALA A 127 -3.90 -6.63 -15.60
CA ALA A 127 -5.03 -7.47 -16.04
C ALA A 127 -5.99 -6.76 -17.00
N GLY A 128 -5.69 -5.52 -17.43
CA GLY A 128 -6.47 -4.77 -18.40
C GLY A 128 -7.65 -3.98 -17.84
N ASN A 129 -7.70 -3.78 -16.52
CA ASN A 129 -8.71 -2.93 -15.89
C ASN A 129 -8.41 -1.44 -16.06
N HIS A 130 -9.45 -0.62 -16.13
CA HIS A 130 -9.34 0.81 -15.90
C HIS A 130 -9.27 1.04 -14.39
N VAL A 131 -8.09 1.39 -13.88
CA VAL A 131 -7.86 1.54 -12.44
C VAL A 131 -7.92 3.01 -12.06
N ILE A 132 -8.84 3.36 -11.17
CA ILE A 132 -8.95 4.68 -10.55
C ILE A 132 -8.44 4.55 -9.11
N SER A 133 -7.35 5.22 -8.78
CA SER A 133 -6.83 5.21 -7.41
C SER A 133 -7.18 6.51 -6.67
N ILE A 134 -7.75 6.38 -5.49
CA ILE A 134 -8.06 7.48 -4.57
C ILE A 134 -7.08 7.42 -3.41
N LEU A 135 -6.25 8.45 -3.29
CA LEU A 135 -5.21 8.54 -2.27
C LEU A 135 -5.62 9.58 -1.23
N GLY A 136 -5.69 9.19 0.02
CA GLY A 136 -6.04 10.06 1.12
C GLY A 136 -4.93 10.20 2.16
N ALA A 137 -4.70 11.42 2.63
CA ALA A 137 -3.81 11.72 3.74
C ALA A 137 -4.38 12.86 4.59
N ARG A 138 -3.88 13.07 5.81
CA ARG A 138 -4.26 14.23 6.61
C ARG A 138 -3.75 15.54 6.00
N SER A 139 -2.54 15.50 5.43
CA SER A 139 -1.87 16.65 4.82
C SER A 139 -0.87 16.20 3.75
N LYS A 140 -0.39 17.16 2.94
CA LYS A 140 0.54 16.91 1.82
C LYS A 140 1.82 16.17 2.23
N ASN A 141 2.42 16.52 3.36
CA ASN A 141 3.67 15.91 3.83
C ASN A 141 3.51 14.43 4.23
N LEU A 142 2.28 13.96 4.44
CA LEU A 142 1.95 12.57 4.75
C LEU A 142 1.61 11.75 3.49
N MET A 143 1.61 12.36 2.30
CA MET A 143 1.34 11.66 1.05
C MET A 143 2.58 10.87 0.62
N ILE A 144 2.43 9.56 0.55
CA ILE A 144 3.50 8.65 0.12
C ILE A 144 3.11 7.97 -1.21
N TYR A 145 4.08 7.43 -1.92
CA TYR A 145 3.86 6.56 -3.10
C TYR A 145 3.12 7.21 -4.29
N GLU A 146 2.89 8.51 -4.31
CA GLU A 146 2.12 9.19 -5.35
C GLU A 146 2.61 8.84 -6.77
N ASP A 147 3.92 8.98 -7.03
CA ASP A 147 4.47 8.71 -8.37
C ASP A 147 4.34 7.25 -8.77
N ARG A 148 4.50 6.32 -7.82
CA ARG A 148 4.29 4.88 -8.07
C ARG A 148 2.83 4.59 -8.37
N MET A 149 1.90 5.24 -7.65
CA MET A 149 0.46 5.08 -7.87
C MET A 149 0.01 5.67 -9.21
N LYS A 150 0.62 6.79 -9.67
CA LYS A 150 0.40 7.31 -11.03
C LYS A 150 0.73 6.28 -12.11
N LEU A 151 1.82 5.56 -11.94
CA LEU A 151 2.23 4.50 -12.88
C LEU A 151 1.33 3.26 -12.79
N ALA A 152 0.89 2.92 -11.58
CA ALA A 152 0.07 1.75 -11.30
C ALA A 152 -1.43 1.93 -11.64
N SER A 153 -1.87 3.17 -11.93
CA SER A 153 -3.27 3.51 -12.15
C SER A 153 -3.50 4.11 -13.53
N SER A 154 -4.74 4.10 -13.99
CA SER A 154 -5.19 4.83 -15.19
C SER A 154 -5.50 6.30 -14.84
N GLU A 155 -6.03 6.51 -13.63
CA GLU A 155 -6.36 7.81 -13.08
C GLU A 155 -6.03 7.82 -11.59
N ILE A 156 -5.55 8.96 -11.05
CA ILE A 156 -5.43 9.15 -9.60
C ILE A 156 -6.21 10.37 -9.15
N ARG A 157 -6.80 10.27 -7.96
CA ARG A 157 -7.45 11.36 -7.23
C ARG A 157 -6.82 11.47 -5.87
N ILE A 158 -6.53 12.69 -5.44
CA ILE A 158 -5.83 12.96 -4.18
C ILE A 158 -6.71 13.82 -3.31
N THR A 159 -6.87 13.42 -2.06
CA THR A 159 -7.55 14.21 -1.03
C THR A 159 -6.65 14.41 0.18
N THR A 160 -6.77 15.58 0.80
CA THR A 160 -6.20 15.83 2.12
C THR A 160 -7.24 16.44 3.05
N ASP A 161 -7.23 16.00 4.31
CA ASP A 161 -8.22 16.46 5.30
C ASP A 161 -8.12 17.99 5.49
N ASP A 162 -6.90 18.52 5.50
CA ASP A 162 -6.63 19.95 5.68
C ASP A 162 -6.71 20.80 4.39
N GLY A 163 -6.76 20.14 3.22
CA GLY A 163 -6.78 20.80 1.92
C GLY A 163 -5.41 21.31 1.44
N SER A 164 -4.32 20.88 2.07
CA SER A 164 -2.96 21.30 1.71
C SER A 164 -2.48 20.71 0.37
N TYR A 165 -3.17 19.67 -0.14
CA TYR A 165 -2.86 19.04 -1.42
C TYR A 165 -4.07 18.30 -2.00
N GLY A 166 -4.24 18.36 -3.32
CA GLY A 166 -5.39 17.78 -3.99
C GLY A 166 -6.70 18.46 -3.59
N LYS A 167 -7.75 17.69 -3.46
CA LYS A 167 -9.06 18.17 -3.01
C LYS A 167 -9.16 18.10 -1.49
N LYS A 168 -9.67 19.14 -0.85
CA LYS A 168 -9.99 19.11 0.57
C LYS A 168 -11.17 18.19 0.83
N GLY A 169 -11.01 17.23 1.75
CA GLY A 169 -12.05 16.27 2.13
C GLY A 169 -11.54 14.85 2.24
N PHE A 170 -12.44 13.88 2.24
CA PHE A 170 -12.15 12.49 2.47
C PHE A 170 -12.21 11.67 1.17
N VAL A 171 -11.52 10.52 1.17
CA VAL A 171 -11.56 9.56 0.05
C VAL A 171 -12.99 9.08 -0.25
N THR A 172 -13.86 9.08 0.74
CA THR A 172 -15.29 8.73 0.60
C THR A 172 -16.06 9.72 -0.25
N ASP A 173 -15.70 11.01 -0.19
CA ASP A 173 -16.35 12.06 -0.98
C ASP A 173 -15.98 11.92 -2.47
N GLU A 174 -14.71 11.59 -2.73
CA GLU A 174 -14.24 11.29 -4.09
C GLU A 174 -14.89 10.03 -4.66
N LEU A 175 -14.95 8.95 -3.86
CA LEU A 175 -15.59 7.70 -4.28
C LEU A 175 -17.08 7.93 -4.60
N LYS A 176 -17.78 8.65 -3.72
CA LYS A 176 -19.17 9.03 -3.93
C LYS A 176 -19.35 9.84 -5.23
N GLY A 177 -18.47 10.81 -5.47
CA GLY A 177 -18.49 11.60 -6.70
C GLY A 177 -18.25 10.76 -7.96
N ILE A 178 -17.41 9.73 -7.91
CA ILE A 178 -17.20 8.78 -9.02
C ILE A 178 -18.49 7.99 -9.31
N ILE A 179 -19.14 7.49 -8.27
CA ILE A 179 -20.36 6.69 -8.37
C ILE A 179 -21.51 7.55 -8.92
N GLU A 180 -21.74 8.73 -8.31
CA GLU A 180 -22.80 9.67 -8.71
C GLU A 180 -22.56 10.26 -10.10
N GLY A 181 -21.31 10.36 -10.54
CA GLY A 181 -20.91 10.71 -11.91
C GLY A 181 -21.22 9.64 -12.96
N GLY A 182 -21.81 8.50 -12.56
CA GLY A 182 -22.23 7.45 -13.47
C GLY A 182 -21.13 6.47 -13.89
N THR A 183 -19.95 6.52 -13.26
CA THR A 183 -18.90 5.55 -13.55
C THR A 183 -19.31 4.17 -13.04
N LYS A 184 -19.40 3.19 -13.94
CA LYS A 184 -19.61 1.79 -13.57
C LYS A 184 -18.39 1.27 -12.83
N ILE A 185 -18.55 0.85 -11.59
CA ILE A 185 -17.50 0.25 -10.77
C ILE A 185 -17.74 -1.25 -10.69
N GLY A 186 -16.78 -2.04 -11.15
CA GLY A 186 -16.81 -3.49 -11.09
C GLY A 186 -16.19 -4.08 -9.80
N CYS A 187 -15.28 -3.33 -9.19
CA CYS A 187 -14.61 -3.74 -7.95
C CYS A 187 -14.06 -2.53 -7.20
N ALA A 188 -14.15 -2.55 -5.87
CA ALA A 188 -13.48 -1.60 -5.00
C ALA A 188 -12.57 -2.32 -4.01
N VAL A 189 -11.30 -1.88 -3.92
CA VAL A 189 -10.32 -2.37 -2.95
C VAL A 189 -9.91 -1.22 -2.05
N VAL A 190 -10.00 -1.42 -0.74
CA VAL A 190 -9.81 -0.34 0.24
C VAL A 190 -8.82 -0.76 1.32
N ILE A 191 -7.74 0.01 1.50
CA ILE A 191 -6.74 -0.22 2.54
C ILE A 191 -6.41 1.10 3.24
N GLY A 192 -6.55 1.11 4.56
CA GLY A 192 -6.25 2.29 5.37
C GLY A 192 -6.78 2.18 6.80
N PRO A 193 -6.93 3.30 7.51
CA PRO A 193 -7.48 3.31 8.85
C PRO A 193 -8.86 2.63 8.92
N PRO A 194 -9.17 1.86 9.99
CA PRO A 194 -10.44 1.13 10.10
C PRO A 194 -11.68 2.00 9.91
N ILE A 195 -11.64 3.23 10.41
CA ILE A 195 -12.75 4.17 10.24
C ILE A 195 -12.97 4.56 8.78
N MET A 196 -11.89 4.78 8.03
CA MET A 196 -11.95 5.08 6.60
C MET A 196 -12.55 3.90 5.83
N MET A 197 -12.05 2.67 6.07
CA MET A 197 -12.57 1.46 5.44
C MET A 197 -14.07 1.28 5.72
N LYS A 198 -14.49 1.44 6.97
CA LYS A 198 -15.91 1.37 7.38
C LYS A 198 -16.79 2.33 6.60
N PHE A 199 -16.38 3.60 6.50
CA PHE A 199 -17.17 4.60 5.76
C PHE A 199 -17.15 4.37 4.25
N THR A 200 -16.04 3.89 3.70
CA THR A 200 -15.98 3.53 2.28
C THR A 200 -16.94 2.38 1.96
N CYS A 201 -17.00 1.34 2.79
CA CYS A 201 -18.00 0.27 2.63
C CYS A 201 -19.44 0.79 2.68
N LYS A 202 -19.75 1.73 3.59
CA LYS A 202 -21.08 2.35 3.64
C LYS A 202 -21.44 3.13 2.38
N VAL A 203 -20.46 3.74 1.70
CA VAL A 203 -20.66 4.44 0.43
C VAL A 203 -20.95 3.48 -0.70
N THR A 204 -20.31 2.30 -0.72
CA THR A 204 -20.44 1.29 -1.79
C THR A 204 -21.65 0.37 -1.62
N GLU A 205 -22.08 0.11 -0.37
CA GLU A 205 -23.15 -0.83 -0.03
C GLU A 205 -24.48 -0.61 -0.81
N PRO A 206 -25.02 0.64 -0.96
CA PRO A 206 -26.26 0.87 -1.72
C PRO A 206 -26.15 0.49 -3.20
N TYR A 207 -24.94 0.47 -3.74
CA TYR A 207 -24.65 0.18 -5.16
C TYR A 207 -24.21 -1.26 -5.39
N LYS A 208 -24.12 -2.06 -4.34
CA LYS A 208 -23.67 -3.48 -4.38
C LYS A 208 -22.26 -3.65 -4.98
N ILE A 209 -21.39 -2.71 -4.68
CA ILE A 209 -19.97 -2.71 -5.05
C ILE A 209 -19.17 -3.35 -3.91
#